data_e0c47656f83dc60e0fd967c545b17c09
#
_entry.id   e0c47656f83dc60e0fd967c545b17c09
#
_cell.length_a   1.000
_cell.length_b   1.000
_cell.length_c   1.000
_cell.angle_alpha   90.00
_cell.angle_beta   90.00
_cell.angle_gamma   90.00
#
_symmetry.space_group_name_H-M   'P 1'
#
loop_
_entity.id
_entity.type
_entity.pdbx_description
1 polymer ?
#
loop_
_entity_poly.entity_id
_entity_poly.type
_entity_poly.pdbx_seq_one_letter_code
_entity_poly.pdbx_strand_id
1 'polypeptide(L)'
;MSNNILICVSNTGGGHHSAANALKAALEEITAKQHAANPYQVVIADVIEHTNPIHTFFVFLYNFLLRHKQSWMKYYIALIEQFKPDNSSIGYWLASGVVKRLLVKTDPALVVSVHPMTNHYLARAMQAVNLTHKPDLMVVVVDPNANLWTGWACKGAALTVAPNILAQERLEQLGVDANKIVTIGMPVDPRFLHAPIQSRESLLSELGLSPDLLTICLSAGWAGGGSIAKIYQALGDVRKAIQVLVVCGKNEELFEEIQLLSTQMPFATKVLPELPSLSDAMSACDLLVTKAGGLTTFEAVARRLPMAIDQLTEPMPQEAGTAQMLIETNLARPINHPYDIVAIVETLEHQVNRESLPLPTKYNLNRTEAVYEIAEIILSMCQKNTQTKMLMEA
;
A
#
# COMPACT_ATOMS: atom_id res chain seq x y z
N MET A 1 -25.38 0.21 20.78
CA MET A 1 -24.19 -0.60 20.44
C MET A 1 -23.35 0.22 19.50
N SER A 2 -22.06 0.26 19.68
CA SER A 2 -21.21 0.92 18.69
C SER A 2 -21.14 0.07 17.42
N ASN A 3 -21.40 0.69 16.29
CA ASN A 3 -21.39 0.05 14.97
C ASN A 3 -20.22 0.56 14.10
N ASN A 4 -19.22 1.20 14.71
CA ASN A 4 -18.11 1.77 13.97
C ASN A 4 -16.89 0.85 14.00
N ILE A 5 -16.30 0.61 12.83
CA ILE A 5 -14.95 0.08 12.67
C ILE A 5 -14.05 1.28 12.36
N LEU A 6 -13.09 1.57 13.24
CA LEU A 6 -12.16 2.67 13.04
C LEU A 6 -10.88 2.17 12.42
N ILE A 7 -10.57 2.57 11.19
CA ILE A 7 -9.30 2.28 10.51
C ILE A 7 -8.39 3.50 10.62
N CYS A 8 -7.26 3.35 11.29
CA CYS A 8 -6.30 4.42 11.54
C CYS A 8 -5.13 4.37 10.55
N VAL A 9 -4.86 5.51 9.94
CA VAL A 9 -3.80 5.72 8.96
C VAL A 9 -2.98 6.97 9.27
N SER A 10 -1.99 7.27 8.43
CA SER A 10 -1.31 8.57 8.37
C SER A 10 -0.93 8.85 6.91
N ASN A 11 -0.88 10.10 6.54
CA ASN A 11 -0.61 10.57 5.19
C ASN A 11 0.90 10.60 4.89
N THR A 12 1.58 9.49 5.14
CA THR A 12 3.00 9.27 4.83
C THR A 12 3.11 8.28 3.67
N GLY A 13 3.12 8.81 2.45
CA GLY A 13 3.00 8.02 1.23
C GLY A 13 1.55 7.53 0.98
N GLY A 14 1.30 6.93 -0.19
CA GLY A 14 -0.05 6.49 -0.59
C GLY A 14 -0.45 5.09 -0.12
N GLY A 15 0.51 4.22 0.22
CA GLY A 15 0.26 2.79 0.47
C GLY A 15 -0.68 2.51 1.65
N HIS A 16 -0.52 3.21 2.77
CA HIS A 16 -1.36 3.02 3.95
C HIS A 16 -2.83 3.38 3.70
N HIS A 17 -3.09 4.46 2.96
CA HIS A 17 -4.45 4.82 2.52
C HIS A 17 -5.04 3.81 1.55
N SER A 18 -4.23 3.29 0.61
CA SER A 18 -4.67 2.22 -0.30
C SER A 18 -5.09 0.97 0.49
N ALA A 19 -4.32 0.56 1.51
CA ALA A 19 -4.66 -0.57 2.37
C ALA A 19 -5.95 -0.34 3.17
N ALA A 20 -6.13 0.85 3.75
CA ALA A 20 -7.35 1.19 4.47
C ALA A 20 -8.59 1.17 3.57
N ASN A 21 -8.48 1.73 2.36
CA ASN A 21 -9.55 1.71 1.37
C ASN A 21 -9.84 0.30 0.87
N ALA A 22 -8.81 -0.54 0.68
CA ALA A 22 -8.97 -1.94 0.30
C ALA A 22 -9.76 -2.72 1.35
N LEU A 23 -9.42 -2.58 2.63
CA LEU A 23 -10.15 -3.21 3.73
C LEU A 23 -11.60 -2.71 3.80
N LYS A 24 -11.83 -1.40 3.62
CA LYS A 24 -13.18 -0.84 3.57
C LYS A 24 -13.99 -1.44 2.43
N ALA A 25 -13.44 -1.47 1.22
CA ALA A 25 -14.11 -2.02 0.05
C ALA A 25 -14.45 -3.50 0.23
N ALA A 26 -13.52 -4.32 0.77
CA ALA A 26 -13.76 -5.73 1.04
C ALA A 26 -14.87 -5.95 2.09
N LEU A 27 -14.89 -5.14 3.16
CA LEU A 27 -15.95 -5.17 4.17
C LEU A 27 -17.32 -4.83 3.55
N GLU A 28 -17.40 -3.82 2.69
CA GLU A 28 -18.61 -3.42 1.98
C GLU A 28 -19.10 -4.52 1.03
N GLU A 29 -18.20 -5.17 0.29
CA GLU A 29 -18.56 -6.28 -0.60
C GLU A 29 -19.06 -7.52 0.15
N ILE A 30 -18.40 -7.92 1.24
CA ILE A 30 -18.82 -9.08 2.05
C ILE A 30 -20.23 -8.84 2.59
N THR A 31 -20.48 -7.65 3.14
CA THR A 31 -21.78 -7.33 3.74
C THR A 31 -22.88 -7.21 2.70
N ALA A 32 -22.59 -6.69 1.50
CA ALA A 32 -23.52 -6.65 0.38
C ALA A 32 -23.93 -8.05 -0.09
N LYS A 33 -22.97 -8.98 -0.20
CA LYS A 33 -23.22 -10.38 -0.61
C LYS A 33 -24.08 -11.15 0.41
N GLN A 34 -23.96 -10.82 1.69
CA GLN A 34 -24.74 -11.51 2.75
C GLN A 34 -26.18 -11.00 2.86
N HIS A 35 -26.62 -10.03 2.04
CA HIS A 35 -27.92 -9.35 2.14
C HIS A 35 -28.25 -8.86 3.58
N ALA A 36 -27.27 -8.81 4.44
CA ALA A 36 -27.38 -8.28 5.77
C ALA A 36 -27.23 -6.75 5.69
N ALA A 37 -28.15 -6.02 6.34
CA ALA A 37 -27.88 -4.63 6.62
C ALA A 37 -26.53 -4.57 7.36
N ASN A 38 -25.50 -3.94 6.74
CA ASN A 38 -24.18 -3.87 7.36
C ASN A 38 -24.33 -3.18 8.71
N PRO A 39 -24.18 -3.92 9.84
CA PRO A 39 -24.33 -3.30 11.16
C PRO A 39 -23.18 -2.34 11.46
N TYR A 40 -22.09 -2.37 10.67
CA TYR A 40 -20.88 -1.61 10.94
C TYR A 40 -20.63 -0.53 9.90
N GLN A 41 -20.31 0.66 10.39
CA GLN A 41 -19.83 1.79 9.58
C GLN A 41 -18.30 1.85 9.65
N VAL A 42 -17.63 1.83 8.51
CA VAL A 42 -16.18 1.97 8.43
C VAL A 42 -15.78 3.44 8.41
N VAL A 43 -15.01 3.87 9.39
CA VAL A 43 -14.46 5.21 9.53
C VAL A 43 -12.95 5.14 9.32
N ILE A 44 -12.41 5.78 8.28
CA ILE A 44 -10.97 5.93 8.07
C ILE A 44 -10.54 7.28 8.65
N ALA A 45 -9.48 7.29 9.46
CA ALA A 45 -9.00 8.50 10.11
C ALA A 45 -7.47 8.65 9.99
N ASP A 46 -7.04 9.82 9.51
CA ASP A 46 -5.66 10.28 9.62
C ASP A 46 -5.39 10.68 11.07
N VAL A 47 -4.38 10.04 11.68
CA VAL A 47 -4.15 10.22 13.12
C VAL A 47 -3.01 11.21 13.38
N ILE A 48 -1.84 10.97 12.78
CA ILE A 48 -0.60 11.67 13.16
C ILE A 48 -0.65 13.15 12.82
N GLU A 49 -1.15 13.51 11.66
CA GLU A 49 -1.20 14.88 11.12
C GLU A 49 -2.00 15.83 12.00
N HIS A 50 -3.01 15.29 12.67
CA HIS A 50 -3.94 16.08 13.48
C HIS A 50 -3.57 16.14 14.96
N THR A 51 -2.45 15.51 15.37
CA THR A 51 -2.09 15.45 16.79
C THR A 51 -1.47 16.75 17.30
N ASN A 52 -0.49 17.29 16.60
CA ASN A 52 0.20 18.52 16.97
C ASN A 52 1.10 19.03 15.82
N PRO A 53 1.53 20.30 15.83
CA PRO A 53 2.34 20.88 14.76
C PRO A 53 3.68 20.17 14.53
N ILE A 54 4.28 19.57 15.56
CA ILE A 54 5.56 18.86 15.44
C ILE A 54 5.37 17.60 14.59
N HIS A 55 4.34 16.79 14.88
CA HIS A 55 4.05 15.60 14.08
C HIS A 55 3.66 15.98 12.65
N THR A 56 2.84 17.03 12.47
CA THR A 56 2.50 17.56 11.14
C THR A 56 3.75 17.95 10.36
N PHE A 57 4.73 18.61 11.01
CA PHE A 57 6.00 18.94 10.38
C PHE A 57 6.81 17.70 9.97
N PHE A 58 6.86 16.66 10.80
CA PHE A 58 7.56 15.42 10.44
C PHE A 58 6.88 14.68 9.28
N VAL A 59 5.56 14.65 9.23
CA VAL A 59 4.82 14.10 8.06
C VAL A 59 5.11 14.92 6.81
N PHE A 60 5.10 16.26 6.91
CA PHE A 60 5.48 17.13 5.81
C PHE A 60 6.92 16.86 5.35
N LEU A 61 7.87 16.79 6.29
CA LEU A 61 9.29 16.53 6.00
C LEU A 61 9.47 15.16 5.31
N TYR A 62 8.78 14.12 5.79
CA TYR A 62 8.78 12.80 5.17
C TYR A 62 8.35 12.89 3.70
N ASN A 63 7.19 13.50 3.43
CA ASN A 63 6.64 13.62 2.08
C ASN A 63 7.52 14.51 1.18
N PHE A 64 8.11 15.57 1.73
CA PHE A 64 9.07 16.41 1.01
C PHE A 64 10.33 15.64 0.62
N LEU A 65 10.93 14.89 1.56
CA LEU A 65 12.11 14.07 1.28
C LEU A 65 11.81 12.97 0.26
N LEU A 66 10.67 12.31 0.40
CA LEU A 66 10.23 11.27 -0.53
C LEU A 66 10.10 11.78 -1.96
N ARG A 67 9.66 13.04 -2.14
CA ARG A 67 9.45 13.66 -3.45
C ARG A 67 10.74 14.22 -4.04
N HIS A 68 11.51 14.95 -3.25
CA HIS A 68 12.61 15.77 -3.78
C HIS A 68 14.01 15.28 -3.41
N LYS A 69 14.17 14.50 -2.33
CA LYS A 69 15.46 14.09 -1.77
C LYS A 69 15.43 12.67 -1.22
N GLN A 70 15.01 11.72 -2.05
CA GLN A 70 14.83 10.33 -1.62
C GLN A 70 16.09 9.71 -0.98
N SER A 71 17.30 10.07 -1.44
CA SER A 71 18.56 9.59 -0.84
C SER A 71 18.75 9.99 0.63
N TRP A 72 18.02 11.01 1.12
CA TRP A 72 18.06 11.46 2.51
C TRP A 72 17.08 10.69 3.39
N MET A 73 16.16 9.93 2.79
CA MET A 73 15.18 9.13 3.55
C MET A 73 15.84 8.14 4.50
N LYS A 74 16.99 7.57 4.13
CA LYS A 74 17.74 6.67 5.02
C LYS A 74 18.15 7.33 6.33
N TYR A 75 18.56 8.60 6.30
CA TYR A 75 18.92 9.34 7.52
C TYR A 75 17.69 9.69 8.35
N TYR A 76 16.60 10.07 7.68
CA TYR A 76 15.32 10.31 8.34
C TYR A 76 14.81 9.05 9.03
N ILE A 77 14.81 7.91 8.37
CA ILE A 77 14.36 6.63 8.94
C ILE A 77 15.28 6.20 10.09
N ALA A 78 16.61 6.33 9.94
CA ALA A 78 17.56 6.04 11.02
C ALA A 78 17.30 6.89 12.27
N LEU A 79 16.99 8.18 12.09
CA LEU A 79 16.62 9.08 13.18
C LEU A 79 15.34 8.62 13.88
N ILE A 80 14.30 8.29 13.13
CA ILE A 80 13.03 7.79 13.67
C ILE A 80 13.23 6.47 14.43
N GLU A 81 14.01 5.54 13.88
CA GLU A 81 14.31 4.27 14.53
C GLU A 81 15.14 4.45 15.83
N GLN A 82 16.00 5.45 15.88
CA GLN A 82 16.78 5.75 17.08
C GLN A 82 15.92 6.36 18.19
N PHE A 83 15.09 7.33 17.85
CA PHE A 83 14.28 8.06 18.83
C PHE A 83 12.95 7.39 19.16
N LYS A 84 12.44 6.53 18.28
CA LYS A 84 11.16 5.81 18.42
C LYS A 84 10.03 6.71 18.93
N PRO A 85 9.73 7.82 18.23
CA PRO A 85 8.75 8.80 18.71
C PRO A 85 7.36 8.19 18.90
N ASP A 86 7.00 7.20 18.08
CA ASP A 86 5.78 6.41 18.12
C ASP A 86 5.59 5.67 19.46
N ASN A 87 6.67 5.26 20.12
CA ASN A 87 6.63 4.57 21.40
C ASN A 87 7.10 5.43 22.58
N SER A 88 7.56 6.66 22.36
CA SER A 88 8.03 7.55 23.41
C SER A 88 6.88 8.12 24.26
N SER A 89 7.17 8.41 25.54
CA SER A 89 6.18 9.03 26.42
C SER A 89 5.85 10.47 26.00
N ILE A 90 6.84 11.20 25.47
CA ILE A 90 6.67 12.57 24.96
C ILE A 90 5.81 12.56 23.70
N GLY A 91 6.12 11.68 22.72
CA GLY A 91 5.32 11.53 21.51
C GLY A 91 3.87 11.18 21.81
N TYR A 92 3.65 10.22 22.73
CA TYR A 92 2.30 9.89 23.18
C TYR A 92 1.59 11.07 23.87
N TRP A 93 2.28 11.80 24.75
CA TRP A 93 1.69 12.97 25.42
C TRP A 93 1.21 14.01 24.41
N LEU A 94 2.01 14.29 23.40
CA LEU A 94 1.68 15.20 22.30
C LEU A 94 0.48 14.72 21.46
N ALA A 95 0.34 13.41 21.25
CA ALA A 95 -0.72 12.83 20.43
C ALA A 95 -2.00 12.50 21.22
N SER A 96 -1.87 12.25 22.52
CA SER A 96 -2.91 11.61 23.35
C SER A 96 -4.26 12.33 23.35
N GLY A 97 -4.26 13.66 23.36
CA GLY A 97 -5.49 14.44 23.37
C GLY A 97 -6.35 14.25 22.12
N VAL A 98 -5.73 14.16 20.96
CA VAL A 98 -6.44 13.95 19.67
C VAL A 98 -6.88 12.51 19.54
N VAL A 99 -5.98 11.56 19.83
CA VAL A 99 -6.29 10.13 19.73
C VAL A 99 -7.44 9.75 20.68
N LYS A 100 -7.44 10.27 21.91
CA LYS A 100 -8.53 10.04 22.88
C LYS A 100 -9.86 10.63 22.39
N ARG A 101 -9.86 11.87 21.88
CA ARG A 101 -11.07 12.49 21.30
C ARG A 101 -11.60 11.70 20.12
N LEU A 102 -10.71 11.19 19.23
CA LEU A 102 -11.11 10.35 18.11
C LEU A 102 -11.81 9.07 18.59
N LEU A 103 -11.22 8.36 19.57
CA LEU A 103 -11.80 7.15 20.16
C LEU A 103 -13.16 7.42 20.82
N VAL A 104 -13.28 8.50 21.60
CA VAL A 104 -14.56 8.87 22.22
C VAL A 104 -15.61 9.24 21.18
N LYS A 105 -15.24 10.01 20.15
CA LYS A 105 -16.16 10.45 19.09
C LYS A 105 -16.67 9.29 18.25
N THR A 106 -15.81 8.32 17.94
CA THR A 106 -16.17 7.18 17.09
C THR A 106 -16.76 6.03 17.88
N ASP A 107 -16.43 5.90 19.17
CA ASP A 107 -16.78 4.78 20.06
C ASP A 107 -16.72 3.44 19.33
N PRO A 108 -15.55 3.04 18.78
CA PRO A 108 -15.45 1.97 17.80
C PRO A 108 -15.66 0.58 18.44
N ALA A 109 -16.31 -0.34 17.71
CA ALA A 109 -16.38 -1.76 18.07
C ALA A 109 -15.03 -2.46 17.93
N LEU A 110 -14.22 -2.00 16.94
CA LEU A 110 -12.86 -2.46 16.68
C LEU A 110 -12.02 -1.30 16.16
N VAL A 111 -10.76 -1.25 16.58
CA VAL A 111 -9.76 -0.34 16.02
C VAL A 111 -8.80 -1.15 15.16
N VAL A 112 -8.65 -0.77 13.90
CA VAL A 112 -7.71 -1.37 12.94
C VAL A 112 -6.63 -0.33 12.64
N SER A 113 -5.37 -0.69 12.78
CA SER A 113 -4.26 0.20 12.42
C SER A 113 -3.51 -0.38 11.24
N VAL A 114 -3.37 0.41 10.18
CA VAL A 114 -2.59 0.07 8.98
C VAL A 114 -1.35 0.96 8.84
N HIS A 115 -0.91 1.59 9.96
CA HIS A 115 0.25 2.48 9.95
C HIS A 115 1.11 2.32 11.21
N PRO A 116 2.44 2.13 11.07
CA PRO A 116 3.31 1.80 12.21
C PRO A 116 3.38 2.91 13.28
N MET A 117 3.31 4.19 12.89
CA MET A 117 3.36 5.32 13.84
C MET A 117 2.14 5.42 14.77
N THR A 118 0.99 4.84 14.39
CA THR A 118 -0.25 4.99 15.16
C THR A 118 -0.43 3.91 16.21
N ASN A 119 0.20 2.75 16.06
CA ASN A 119 -0.03 1.54 16.83
C ASN A 119 0.09 1.74 18.35
N HIS A 120 1.23 2.28 18.79
CA HIS A 120 1.50 2.47 20.23
C HIS A 120 0.65 3.57 20.85
N TYR A 121 0.34 4.64 20.08
CA TYR A 121 -0.54 5.71 20.56
C TYR A 121 -1.97 5.21 20.75
N LEU A 122 -2.49 4.41 19.82
CA LEU A 122 -3.81 3.78 19.92
C LEU A 122 -3.88 2.84 21.11
N ALA A 123 -2.92 1.92 21.25
CA ALA A 123 -2.90 0.96 22.34
C ALA A 123 -2.90 1.64 23.72
N ARG A 124 -2.11 2.71 23.91
CA ARG A 124 -2.07 3.49 25.16
C ARG A 124 -3.34 4.30 25.38
N ALA A 125 -3.88 4.94 24.34
CA ALA A 125 -5.08 5.75 24.45
C ALA A 125 -6.31 4.92 24.79
N MET A 126 -6.45 3.73 24.19
CA MET A 126 -7.54 2.78 24.47
C MET A 126 -7.55 2.29 25.93
N GLN A 127 -6.37 2.19 26.57
CA GLN A 127 -6.28 1.88 28.00
C GLN A 127 -6.66 3.04 28.92
N ALA A 128 -6.46 4.27 28.42
CA ALA A 128 -6.61 5.51 29.22
C ALA A 128 -7.95 6.21 29.04
N VAL A 129 -8.82 5.74 28.16
CA VAL A 129 -10.14 6.34 27.87
C VAL A 129 -11.24 5.42 28.39
N ASN A 130 -12.23 6.03 29.04
CA ASN A 130 -13.48 5.34 29.39
C ASN A 130 -14.39 5.33 28.16
N LEU A 131 -14.39 4.23 27.44
CA LEU A 131 -15.30 3.95 26.34
C LEU A 131 -16.48 3.13 26.89
N THR A 132 -17.60 3.12 26.17
CA THR A 132 -18.76 2.29 26.51
C THR A 132 -18.41 0.81 26.58
N HIS A 133 -17.40 0.40 25.79
CA HIS A 133 -16.76 -0.91 25.81
C HIS A 133 -15.27 -0.72 25.44
N LYS A 134 -14.42 -1.68 25.78
CA LYS A 134 -13.01 -1.67 25.36
C LYS A 134 -12.90 -2.39 24.01
N PRO A 135 -12.73 -1.65 22.91
CA PRO A 135 -12.49 -2.31 21.62
C PRO A 135 -11.12 -3.01 21.62
N ASP A 136 -10.96 -4.03 20.80
CA ASP A 136 -9.67 -4.59 20.49
C ASP A 136 -8.90 -3.72 19.50
N LEU A 137 -7.57 -3.81 19.52
CA LEU A 137 -6.70 -3.25 18.50
C LEU A 137 -6.18 -4.37 17.59
N MET A 138 -6.45 -4.25 16.31
CA MET A 138 -5.87 -5.09 15.25
C MET A 138 -4.84 -4.29 14.46
N VAL A 139 -3.65 -4.83 14.27
CA VAL A 139 -2.62 -4.23 13.42
C VAL A 139 -2.53 -5.02 12.12
N VAL A 140 -2.63 -4.35 10.98
CA VAL A 140 -2.45 -4.96 9.66
C VAL A 140 -1.18 -4.40 9.04
N VAL A 141 -0.15 -5.24 8.98
CA VAL A 141 1.16 -4.87 8.44
C VAL A 141 1.11 -4.86 6.92
N VAL A 142 1.59 -3.77 6.30
CA VAL A 142 1.58 -3.57 4.85
C VAL A 142 2.99 -3.43 4.24
N ASP A 143 4.01 -3.83 5.00
CA ASP A 143 5.39 -3.97 4.54
C ASP A 143 5.72 -5.47 4.40
N PRO A 144 5.80 -6.03 3.17
CA PRO A 144 5.84 -7.48 2.96
C PRO A 144 7.26 -8.07 2.98
N ASN A 145 8.11 -7.66 3.93
CA ASN A 145 9.50 -8.12 4.01
C ASN A 145 10.07 -8.04 5.43
N ALA A 146 11.31 -8.49 5.61
CA ALA A 146 12.00 -8.52 6.90
C ALA A 146 12.49 -7.13 7.41
N ASN A 147 12.49 -6.12 6.55
CA ASN A 147 12.96 -4.77 6.90
C ASN A 147 11.84 -3.90 7.52
N LEU A 148 11.00 -4.54 8.33
CA LEU A 148 9.91 -3.85 9.03
C LEU A 148 10.45 -2.80 9.99
N TRP A 149 9.85 -1.62 9.95
CA TRP A 149 10.05 -0.64 10.99
C TRP A 149 9.53 -1.14 12.35
N THR A 150 10.28 -0.83 13.43
CA THR A 150 9.96 -1.31 14.79
C THR A 150 8.57 -0.87 15.28
N GLY A 151 8.01 0.21 14.76
CA GLY A 151 6.66 0.69 15.06
C GLY A 151 5.53 -0.29 14.73
N TRP A 152 5.77 -1.29 13.85
CA TRP A 152 4.81 -2.36 13.60
C TRP A 152 4.64 -3.31 14.79
N ALA A 153 5.66 -3.46 15.63
CA ALA A 153 5.67 -4.41 16.75
C ALA A 153 4.91 -3.88 17.97
N CYS A 154 3.59 -3.78 17.88
CA CYS A 154 2.73 -3.33 18.95
C CYS A 154 2.28 -4.49 19.87
N LYS A 155 2.96 -4.71 21.00
CA LYS A 155 2.60 -5.75 21.96
C LYS A 155 1.21 -5.58 22.58
N GLY A 156 0.66 -4.37 22.53
CA GLY A 156 -0.68 -4.04 23.01
C GLY A 156 -1.82 -4.37 22.03
N ALA A 157 -1.49 -4.82 20.82
CA ALA A 157 -2.49 -5.31 19.89
C ALA A 157 -3.07 -6.66 20.35
N ALA A 158 -4.37 -6.85 20.10
CA ALA A 158 -5.03 -8.13 20.30
C ALA A 158 -4.66 -9.13 19.20
N LEU A 159 -4.50 -8.62 17.96
CA LEU A 159 -4.10 -9.39 16.80
C LEU A 159 -3.21 -8.54 15.88
N THR A 160 -2.19 -9.18 15.28
CA THR A 160 -1.36 -8.60 14.23
C THR A 160 -1.41 -9.48 12.99
N VAL A 161 -1.81 -8.91 11.86
CA VAL A 161 -1.80 -9.58 10.56
C VAL A 161 -0.48 -9.29 9.87
N ALA A 162 0.26 -10.34 9.56
CA ALA A 162 1.49 -10.28 8.78
C ALA A 162 1.22 -10.63 7.31
N PRO A 163 1.83 -9.95 6.34
CA PRO A 163 1.63 -10.27 4.92
C PRO A 163 2.31 -11.56 4.48
N ASN A 164 3.39 -11.98 5.15
CA ASN A 164 4.13 -13.20 4.83
C ASN A 164 5.02 -13.64 6.01
N ILE A 165 5.72 -14.76 5.83
CA ILE A 165 6.57 -15.33 6.86
C ILE A 165 7.74 -14.41 7.26
N LEU A 166 8.30 -13.63 6.33
CA LEU A 166 9.42 -12.72 6.62
C LEU A 166 8.99 -11.62 7.61
N ALA A 167 7.80 -11.07 7.40
CA ALA A 167 7.22 -10.07 8.28
C ALA A 167 6.85 -10.69 9.65
N GLN A 168 6.28 -11.91 9.67
CA GLN A 168 5.98 -12.63 10.90
C GLN A 168 7.23 -12.84 11.74
N GLU A 169 8.27 -13.46 11.18
CA GLU A 169 9.53 -13.72 11.88
C GLU A 169 10.15 -12.44 12.43
N ARG A 170 10.07 -11.35 11.67
CA ARG A 170 10.56 -10.05 12.14
C ARG A 170 9.75 -9.50 13.30
N LEU A 171 8.42 -9.62 13.29
CA LEU A 171 7.55 -9.22 14.41
C LEU A 171 7.85 -10.02 15.67
N GLU A 172 8.06 -11.33 15.55
CA GLU A 172 8.46 -12.21 16.67
C GLU A 172 9.82 -11.79 17.25
N GLN A 173 10.82 -11.52 16.40
CA GLN A 173 12.13 -11.00 16.84
C GLN A 173 12.00 -9.66 17.58
N LEU A 174 11.03 -8.81 17.19
CA LEU A 174 10.73 -7.55 17.86
C LEU A 174 9.89 -7.74 19.13
N GLY A 175 9.53 -9.00 19.47
CA GLY A 175 8.88 -9.40 20.71
C GLY A 175 7.36 -9.32 20.69
N VAL A 176 6.72 -9.39 19.55
CA VAL A 176 5.28 -9.66 19.44
C VAL A 176 5.06 -11.15 19.73
N ASP A 177 4.06 -11.49 20.54
CA ASP A 177 3.70 -12.87 20.84
C ASP A 177 3.23 -13.58 19.57
N ALA A 178 3.84 -14.72 19.24
CA ALA A 178 3.50 -15.53 18.07
C ALA A 178 2.01 -15.92 18.03
N ASN A 179 1.38 -16.16 19.20
CA ASN A 179 -0.04 -16.48 19.28
C ASN A 179 -0.96 -15.29 18.89
N LYS A 180 -0.41 -14.08 18.78
CA LYS A 180 -1.12 -12.88 18.33
C LYS A 180 -0.79 -12.50 16.90
N ILE A 181 -0.04 -13.31 16.18
CA ILE A 181 0.31 -13.07 14.79
C ILE A 181 -0.41 -14.09 13.91
N VAL A 182 -1.05 -13.62 12.86
CA VAL A 182 -1.59 -14.46 11.79
C VAL A 182 -0.99 -14.00 10.46
N THR A 183 -0.51 -14.97 9.67
CA THR A 183 0.10 -14.67 8.37
C THR A 183 -0.91 -14.96 7.26
N ILE A 184 -1.42 -13.91 6.64
CA ILE A 184 -2.50 -14.00 5.65
C ILE A 184 -2.01 -13.57 4.28
N GLY A 185 -1.65 -12.31 4.09
CA GLY A 185 -1.26 -11.70 2.82
C GLY A 185 -1.40 -10.18 2.86
N MET A 186 -1.15 -9.55 1.72
CA MET A 186 -1.33 -8.10 1.57
C MET A 186 -2.80 -7.75 1.30
N PRO A 187 -3.33 -6.68 1.91
CA PRO A 187 -4.70 -6.22 1.65
C PRO A 187 -4.78 -5.46 0.31
N VAL A 188 -4.82 -6.22 -0.78
CA VAL A 188 -4.99 -5.68 -2.14
C VAL A 188 -6.44 -5.25 -2.34
N ASP A 189 -6.65 -4.09 -2.96
CA ASP A 189 -8.00 -3.58 -3.24
C ASP A 189 -8.78 -4.53 -4.15
N PRO A 190 -10.03 -4.86 -3.82
CA PRO A 190 -10.91 -5.73 -4.63
C PRO A 190 -10.94 -5.40 -6.11
N ARG A 191 -10.79 -4.13 -6.49
CA ARG A 191 -10.73 -3.70 -7.90
C ARG A 191 -9.62 -4.37 -8.71
N PHE A 192 -8.53 -4.82 -8.07
CA PHE A 192 -7.46 -5.56 -8.73
C PHE A 192 -7.70 -7.07 -8.76
N LEU A 193 -8.68 -7.56 -8.02
CA LEU A 193 -9.03 -8.98 -7.94
C LEU A 193 -10.13 -9.37 -8.93
N HIS A 194 -11.03 -8.44 -9.23
CA HIS A 194 -12.11 -8.64 -10.17
C HIS A 194 -11.69 -8.36 -11.61
N ALA A 195 -12.40 -8.93 -12.56
CA ALA A 195 -12.26 -8.55 -13.96
C ALA A 195 -12.49 -7.04 -14.13
N PRO A 196 -11.71 -6.36 -14.97
CA PRO A 196 -11.92 -4.94 -15.22
C PRO A 196 -13.32 -4.71 -15.81
N ILE A 197 -13.94 -3.57 -15.43
CA ILE A 197 -15.28 -3.20 -15.91
C ILE A 197 -15.26 -2.92 -17.42
N GLN A 198 -14.17 -2.35 -17.90
CA GLN A 198 -13.96 -2.05 -19.31
C GLN A 198 -12.94 -3.02 -19.92
N SER A 199 -13.11 -3.34 -21.19
CA SER A 199 -12.09 -4.11 -21.91
C SER A 199 -10.80 -3.29 -22.11
N ARG A 200 -9.68 -4.01 -22.32
CA ARG A 200 -8.39 -3.39 -22.66
C ARG A 200 -8.52 -2.42 -23.85
N GLU A 201 -9.25 -2.85 -24.89
CA GLU A 201 -9.46 -2.08 -26.10
C GLU A 201 -10.19 -0.75 -25.82
N SER A 202 -11.23 -0.79 -24.97
CA SER A 202 -11.96 0.41 -24.55
C SER A 202 -11.07 1.36 -23.77
N LEU A 203 -10.35 0.84 -22.76
CA LEU A 203 -9.44 1.65 -21.92
C LEU A 203 -8.35 2.34 -22.75
N LEU A 204 -7.70 1.60 -23.66
CA LEU A 204 -6.64 2.15 -24.49
C LEU A 204 -7.19 3.19 -25.49
N SER A 205 -8.36 2.92 -26.11
CA SER A 205 -9.01 3.84 -27.04
C SER A 205 -9.39 5.17 -26.35
N GLU A 206 -9.92 5.13 -25.13
CA GLU A 206 -10.23 6.32 -24.33
C GLU A 206 -8.99 7.15 -24.00
N LEU A 207 -7.83 6.48 -23.84
CA LEU A 207 -6.55 7.15 -23.63
C LEU A 207 -5.91 7.67 -24.93
N GLY A 208 -6.50 7.37 -26.10
CA GLY A 208 -5.94 7.69 -27.41
C GLY A 208 -4.75 6.79 -27.79
N LEU A 209 -4.71 5.56 -27.26
CA LEU A 209 -3.70 4.56 -27.50
C LEU A 209 -4.28 3.40 -28.33
N SER A 210 -3.43 2.66 -29.02
CA SER A 210 -3.84 1.51 -29.86
C SER A 210 -3.94 0.23 -29.03
N PRO A 211 -4.99 -0.58 -29.18
CA PRO A 211 -5.07 -1.89 -28.53
C PRO A 211 -4.06 -2.91 -29.06
N ASP A 212 -3.54 -2.71 -30.27
CA ASP A 212 -2.65 -3.66 -30.97
C ASP A 212 -1.17 -3.46 -30.65
N LEU A 213 -0.82 -2.44 -29.86
CA LEU A 213 0.56 -2.15 -29.50
C LEU A 213 0.92 -2.60 -28.09
N LEU A 214 2.17 -3.02 -27.91
CA LEU A 214 2.74 -3.30 -26.60
C LEU A 214 2.70 -2.04 -25.76
N THR A 215 1.99 -2.09 -24.63
CA THR A 215 1.73 -0.94 -23.76
C THR A 215 2.52 -1.03 -22.47
N ILE A 216 3.38 -0.04 -22.22
CA ILE A 216 4.20 0.05 -21.02
C ILE A 216 3.64 1.14 -20.11
N CYS A 217 3.33 0.77 -18.87
CA CYS A 217 2.96 1.74 -17.84
C CYS A 217 4.16 2.10 -16.98
N LEU A 218 4.51 3.38 -16.91
CA LEU A 218 5.48 3.91 -15.95
C LEU A 218 4.70 4.59 -14.82
N SER A 219 4.86 4.10 -13.60
CA SER A 219 4.23 4.69 -12.40
C SER A 219 5.27 5.26 -11.46
N ALA A 220 5.26 6.58 -11.31
CA ALA A 220 6.14 7.28 -10.36
C ALA A 220 5.72 7.12 -8.89
N GLY A 221 4.62 6.39 -8.64
CA GLY A 221 3.98 6.28 -7.34
C GLY A 221 3.28 7.56 -6.90
N TRP A 222 2.67 7.52 -5.72
CA TRP A 222 1.89 8.66 -5.20
C TRP A 222 2.67 9.98 -5.13
N ALA A 223 3.92 9.93 -4.71
CA ALA A 223 4.76 11.13 -4.57
C ALA A 223 5.34 11.63 -5.90
N GLY A 224 5.32 10.80 -6.96
CA GLY A 224 5.91 11.13 -8.25
C GLY A 224 7.44 11.16 -8.23
N GLY A 225 8.06 10.27 -7.48
CA GLY A 225 9.53 10.17 -7.40
C GLY A 225 10.12 9.06 -8.27
N GLY A 226 11.44 8.89 -8.18
CA GLY A 226 12.19 7.85 -8.90
C GLY A 226 12.87 8.37 -10.17
N SER A 227 13.35 7.41 -10.98
CA SER A 227 14.10 7.70 -12.21
C SER A 227 13.24 7.60 -13.49
N ILE A 228 11.93 7.84 -13.35
CA ILE A 228 10.93 7.65 -14.42
C ILE A 228 11.31 8.38 -15.71
N ALA A 229 11.74 9.64 -15.64
CA ALA A 229 12.12 10.40 -16.83
C ALA A 229 13.31 9.77 -17.56
N LYS A 230 14.32 9.29 -16.83
CA LYS A 230 15.49 8.62 -17.42
C LYS A 230 15.13 7.29 -18.07
N ILE A 231 14.27 6.50 -17.40
CA ILE A 231 13.78 5.21 -17.94
C ILE A 231 12.91 5.47 -19.17
N TYR A 232 12.05 6.50 -19.13
CA TYR A 232 11.22 6.91 -20.23
C TYR A 232 12.06 7.29 -21.47
N GLN A 233 13.11 8.09 -21.30
CA GLN A 233 14.03 8.45 -22.39
C GLN A 233 14.69 7.23 -23.01
N ALA A 234 15.12 6.27 -22.19
CA ALA A 234 15.77 5.05 -22.69
C ALA A 234 14.83 4.15 -23.52
N LEU A 235 13.50 4.25 -23.34
CA LEU A 235 12.54 3.55 -24.20
C LEU A 235 12.61 4.00 -25.66
N GLY A 236 13.18 5.17 -25.96
CA GLY A 236 13.42 5.64 -27.32
C GLY A 236 14.29 4.69 -28.16
N ASP A 237 15.12 3.85 -27.53
CA ASP A 237 16.01 2.89 -28.19
C ASP A 237 15.37 1.49 -28.38
N VAL A 238 14.11 1.31 -27.96
CA VAL A 238 13.37 0.06 -28.18
C VAL A 238 13.01 -0.06 -29.67
N ARG A 239 13.27 -1.23 -30.26
CA ARG A 239 13.01 -1.52 -31.69
C ARG A 239 11.59 -2.00 -31.94
N LYS A 240 10.94 -2.62 -30.94
CA LYS A 240 9.55 -3.04 -31.02
C LYS A 240 8.62 -1.84 -31.13
N ALA A 241 7.50 -2.00 -31.83
CA ALA A 241 6.42 -1.03 -31.79
C ALA A 241 5.78 -1.04 -30.40
N ILE A 242 5.96 0.06 -29.69
CA ILE A 242 5.44 0.26 -28.33
C ILE A 242 4.62 1.52 -28.22
N GLN A 243 3.89 1.64 -27.13
CA GLN A 243 3.29 2.87 -26.65
C GLN A 243 3.42 2.95 -25.12
N VAL A 244 3.33 4.14 -24.58
CA VAL A 244 3.67 4.37 -23.18
C VAL A 244 2.56 5.15 -22.47
N LEU A 245 2.17 4.66 -21.29
CA LEU A 245 1.32 5.35 -20.34
C LEU A 245 2.19 5.78 -19.15
N VAL A 246 2.24 7.07 -18.85
CA VAL A 246 3.01 7.58 -17.71
C VAL A 246 2.07 8.17 -16.67
N VAL A 247 2.12 7.65 -15.44
CA VAL A 247 1.36 8.17 -14.30
C VAL A 247 2.33 8.87 -13.35
N CYS A 248 2.26 10.20 -13.31
CA CYS A 248 3.25 11.05 -12.63
C CYS A 248 2.98 11.25 -11.14
N GLY A 249 1.83 10.76 -10.61
CA GLY A 249 1.43 11.02 -9.23
C GLY A 249 1.21 12.51 -8.98
N LYS A 250 1.57 13.00 -7.79
CA LYS A 250 1.44 14.41 -7.38
C LYS A 250 2.63 15.30 -7.82
N ASN A 251 3.42 14.86 -8.79
CA ASN A 251 4.59 15.58 -9.26
C ASN A 251 4.31 16.31 -10.58
N GLU A 252 3.95 17.58 -10.47
CA GLU A 252 3.66 18.46 -11.62
C GLU A 252 4.90 18.69 -12.49
N GLU A 253 6.09 18.82 -11.87
CA GLU A 253 7.35 18.99 -12.62
C GLU A 253 7.64 17.78 -13.51
N LEU A 254 7.46 16.55 -12.98
CA LEU A 254 7.61 15.32 -13.76
C LEU A 254 6.56 15.24 -14.87
N PHE A 255 5.32 15.68 -14.62
CA PHE A 255 4.26 15.69 -15.61
C PHE A 255 4.63 16.58 -16.80
N GLU A 256 5.09 17.82 -16.53
CA GLU A 256 5.53 18.76 -17.55
C GLU A 256 6.77 18.26 -18.31
N GLU A 257 7.75 17.71 -17.58
CA GLU A 257 8.97 17.12 -18.17
C GLU A 257 8.62 16.00 -19.15
N ILE A 258 7.77 15.04 -18.75
CA ILE A 258 7.39 13.91 -19.61
C ILE A 258 6.55 14.38 -20.80
N GLN A 259 5.65 15.36 -20.62
CA GLN A 259 4.93 15.95 -21.75
C GLN A 259 5.87 16.54 -22.80
N LEU A 260 6.89 17.28 -22.36
CA LEU A 260 7.88 17.84 -23.28
C LEU A 260 8.68 16.73 -23.98
N LEU A 261 9.18 15.76 -23.23
CA LEU A 261 9.95 14.63 -23.77
C LEU A 261 9.11 13.82 -24.76
N SER A 262 7.82 13.66 -24.54
CA SER A 262 6.93 12.85 -25.39
C SER A 262 6.86 13.38 -26.82
N THR A 263 7.07 14.66 -27.05
CA THR A 263 7.09 15.26 -28.40
C THR A 263 8.28 14.79 -29.25
N GLN A 264 9.31 14.23 -28.63
CA GLN A 264 10.55 13.79 -29.27
C GLN A 264 10.65 12.27 -29.38
N MET A 265 9.69 11.53 -28.80
CA MET A 265 9.73 10.06 -28.79
C MET A 265 9.15 9.45 -30.06
N PRO A 266 9.69 8.29 -30.50
CA PRO A 266 9.22 7.60 -31.72
C PRO A 266 7.92 6.80 -31.49
N PHE A 267 7.28 6.92 -30.33
CA PHE A 267 6.08 6.18 -29.93
C PHE A 267 5.01 7.09 -29.31
N ALA A 268 3.76 6.65 -29.36
CA ALA A 268 2.66 7.35 -28.69
C ALA A 268 2.79 7.30 -27.17
N THR A 269 2.57 8.44 -26.52
CA THR A 269 2.61 8.57 -25.08
C THR A 269 1.36 9.23 -24.53
N LYS A 270 0.76 8.65 -23.52
CA LYS A 270 -0.26 9.29 -22.68
C LYS A 270 0.34 9.61 -21.32
N VAL A 271 0.33 10.89 -20.96
CA VAL A 271 0.80 11.37 -19.66
C VAL A 271 -0.41 11.69 -18.80
N LEU A 272 -0.44 11.14 -17.58
CA LEU A 272 -1.51 11.33 -16.61
C LEU A 272 -0.94 11.83 -15.27
N PRO A 273 -1.70 12.69 -14.57
CA PRO A 273 -1.37 13.06 -13.19
C PRO A 273 -1.62 11.87 -12.23
N GLU A 274 -1.87 12.17 -10.96
CA GLU A 274 -2.32 11.16 -10.00
C GLU A 274 -3.65 10.54 -10.45
N LEU A 275 -3.74 9.22 -10.34
CA LEU A 275 -4.98 8.48 -10.57
C LEU A 275 -5.56 7.99 -9.23
N PRO A 276 -6.88 7.97 -9.08
CA PRO A 276 -7.53 7.40 -7.89
C PRO A 276 -7.20 5.91 -7.68
N SER A 277 -6.90 5.19 -8.76
CA SER A 277 -6.48 3.80 -8.79
C SER A 277 -5.67 3.51 -10.05
N LEU A 278 -4.71 2.62 -9.94
CA LEU A 278 -3.95 2.09 -11.08
C LEU A 278 -4.64 0.88 -11.74
N SER A 279 -5.80 0.44 -11.26
CA SER A 279 -6.45 -0.80 -11.73
C SER A 279 -6.66 -0.81 -13.24
N ASP A 280 -7.20 0.27 -13.81
CA ASP A 280 -7.46 0.36 -15.25
C ASP A 280 -6.15 0.46 -16.05
N ALA A 281 -5.20 1.28 -15.57
CA ALA A 281 -3.87 1.37 -16.17
C ALA A 281 -3.15 0.01 -16.20
N MET A 282 -3.18 -0.74 -15.08
CA MET A 282 -2.57 -2.08 -15.01
C MET A 282 -3.31 -3.11 -15.86
N SER A 283 -4.62 -2.95 -16.05
CA SER A 283 -5.41 -3.82 -16.94
C SER A 283 -5.09 -3.57 -18.42
N ALA A 284 -4.78 -2.33 -18.76
CA ALA A 284 -4.50 -1.91 -20.14
C ALA A 284 -3.04 -2.15 -20.58
N CYS A 285 -2.10 -2.36 -19.64
CA CYS A 285 -0.67 -2.44 -19.93
C CYS A 285 -0.12 -3.86 -19.99
N ASP A 286 1.02 -4.07 -20.63
CA ASP A 286 1.75 -5.33 -20.72
C ASP A 286 2.94 -5.40 -19.76
N LEU A 287 3.43 -4.25 -19.30
CA LEU A 287 4.51 -4.10 -18.32
C LEU A 287 4.23 -2.92 -17.41
N LEU A 288 4.45 -3.10 -16.12
CA LEU A 288 4.51 -2.02 -15.15
C LEU A 288 5.95 -1.71 -14.77
N VAL A 289 6.38 -0.48 -14.96
CA VAL A 289 7.64 0.05 -14.43
C VAL A 289 7.31 0.91 -13.21
N THR A 290 7.87 0.54 -12.05
CA THR A 290 7.55 1.23 -10.79
C THR A 290 8.67 1.05 -9.76
N LYS A 291 8.57 1.75 -8.63
CA LYS A 291 9.34 1.44 -7.43
C LYS A 291 8.72 0.25 -6.69
N ALA A 292 9.47 -0.38 -5.80
CA ALA A 292 9.03 -1.54 -5.04
C ALA A 292 8.13 -1.18 -3.82
N GLY A 293 7.16 -0.31 -4.02
CA GLY A 293 6.17 0.00 -2.99
C GLY A 293 5.27 -1.19 -2.68
N GLY A 294 5.04 -1.48 -1.40
CA GLY A 294 4.34 -2.68 -0.95
C GLY A 294 3.00 -2.91 -1.65
N LEU A 295 2.08 -1.93 -1.62
CA LEU A 295 0.73 -2.13 -2.20
C LEU A 295 0.77 -2.20 -3.73
N THR A 296 1.40 -1.23 -4.40
CA THR A 296 1.41 -1.16 -5.88
C THR A 296 1.98 -2.43 -6.52
N THR A 297 3.01 -3.02 -5.91
CA THR A 297 3.60 -4.27 -6.44
C THR A 297 2.70 -5.47 -6.21
N PHE A 298 1.98 -5.55 -5.09
CA PHE A 298 1.02 -6.62 -4.84
C PHE A 298 -0.27 -6.46 -5.65
N GLU A 299 -0.68 -5.24 -5.97
CA GLU A 299 -1.73 -4.95 -6.95
C GLU A 299 -1.34 -5.47 -8.35
N ALA A 300 -0.09 -5.25 -8.77
CA ALA A 300 0.43 -5.81 -10.01
C ALA A 300 0.54 -7.35 -9.97
N VAL A 301 0.96 -7.93 -8.83
CA VAL A 301 0.95 -9.40 -8.62
C VAL A 301 -0.47 -9.95 -8.76
N ALA A 302 -1.47 -9.32 -8.16
CA ALA A 302 -2.87 -9.73 -8.28
C ALA A 302 -3.36 -9.70 -9.74
N ARG A 303 -2.92 -8.70 -10.52
CA ARG A 303 -3.18 -8.61 -11.97
C ARG A 303 -2.27 -9.52 -12.80
N ARG A 304 -1.32 -10.23 -12.19
CA ARG A 304 -0.29 -11.03 -12.90
C ARG A 304 0.43 -10.22 -13.97
N LEU A 305 0.61 -8.92 -13.69
CA LEU A 305 1.26 -7.98 -14.59
C LEU A 305 2.78 -8.06 -14.40
N PRO A 306 3.56 -8.34 -15.46
CA PRO A 306 5.01 -8.29 -15.40
C PRO A 306 5.49 -6.93 -14.91
N MET A 307 6.53 -6.93 -14.06
CA MET A 307 7.08 -5.71 -13.48
C MET A 307 8.55 -5.50 -13.83
N ALA A 308 8.94 -4.23 -13.95
CA ALA A 308 10.31 -3.79 -13.91
C ALA A 308 10.47 -2.79 -12.77
N ILE A 309 11.41 -3.05 -11.84
CA ILE A 309 11.59 -2.26 -10.63
C ILE A 309 12.74 -1.28 -10.80
N ASP A 310 12.43 0.01 -10.66
CA ASP A 310 13.44 1.08 -10.63
C ASP A 310 14.35 0.93 -9.39
N GLN A 311 15.61 0.57 -9.63
CA GLN A 311 16.69 0.49 -8.65
C GLN A 311 17.79 1.54 -8.91
N LEU A 312 17.57 2.47 -9.86
CA LEU A 312 18.47 3.59 -10.13
C LEU A 312 18.47 4.59 -8.96
N THR A 313 17.31 4.77 -8.36
CA THR A 313 17.16 5.54 -7.13
C THR A 313 17.33 4.60 -5.94
N GLU A 314 18.21 4.95 -4.99
CA GLU A 314 18.39 4.15 -3.77
C GLU A 314 17.02 3.92 -3.09
N PRO A 315 16.57 2.66 -2.98
CA PRO A 315 15.26 2.37 -2.41
C PRO A 315 15.25 2.63 -0.91
N MET A 316 14.09 2.90 -0.34
CA MET A 316 13.92 2.86 1.11
C MET A 316 14.16 1.42 1.62
N PRO A 317 14.58 1.23 2.90
CA PRO A 317 14.88 -0.11 3.43
C PRO A 317 13.73 -1.12 3.22
N GLN A 318 12.49 -0.72 3.43
CA GLN A 318 11.31 -1.56 3.20
C GLN A 318 11.06 -1.82 1.70
N GLU A 319 11.36 -0.87 0.82
CA GLU A 319 11.25 -1.07 -0.64
C GLU A 319 12.33 -2.03 -1.15
N ALA A 320 13.56 -1.96 -0.62
CA ALA A 320 14.65 -2.85 -1.01
C ALA A 320 14.30 -4.33 -0.74
N GLY A 321 13.73 -4.64 0.42
CA GLY A 321 13.29 -6.00 0.75
C GLY A 321 12.17 -6.49 -0.16
N THR A 322 11.23 -5.63 -0.51
CA THR A 322 10.15 -5.95 -1.45
C THR A 322 10.68 -6.19 -2.85
N ALA A 323 11.60 -5.34 -3.34
CA ALA A 323 12.25 -5.52 -4.64
C ALA A 323 12.97 -6.86 -4.73
N GLN A 324 13.78 -7.19 -3.72
CA GLN A 324 14.51 -8.46 -3.66
C GLN A 324 13.56 -9.66 -3.74
N MET A 325 12.51 -9.68 -2.95
CA MET A 325 11.50 -10.74 -2.93
C MET A 325 10.85 -10.95 -4.31
N LEU A 326 10.49 -9.87 -5.01
CA LEU A 326 9.86 -9.94 -6.33
C LEU A 326 10.83 -10.40 -7.41
N ILE A 327 12.09 -9.98 -7.35
CA ILE A 327 13.15 -10.40 -8.29
C ILE A 327 13.49 -11.88 -8.07
N GLU A 328 13.68 -12.32 -6.83
CA GLU A 328 13.95 -13.74 -6.49
C GLU A 328 12.84 -14.69 -6.94
N THR A 329 11.61 -14.21 -7.01
CA THR A 329 10.45 -14.99 -7.44
C THR A 329 10.11 -14.83 -8.93
N ASN A 330 10.96 -14.14 -9.69
CA ASN A 330 10.79 -13.85 -11.12
C ASN A 330 9.50 -13.08 -11.47
N LEU A 331 8.89 -12.38 -10.50
CA LEU A 331 7.74 -11.50 -10.73
C LEU A 331 8.15 -10.11 -11.20
N ALA A 332 9.41 -9.74 -10.98
CA ALA A 332 9.96 -8.47 -11.44
C ALA A 332 11.38 -8.62 -11.98
N ARG A 333 11.74 -7.69 -12.86
CA ARG A 333 13.11 -7.52 -13.38
C ARG A 333 13.69 -6.22 -12.83
N PRO A 334 14.95 -6.17 -12.37
CA PRO A 334 15.56 -4.94 -11.89
C PRO A 334 15.95 -4.01 -13.04
N ILE A 335 15.83 -2.70 -12.83
CA ILE A 335 16.40 -1.65 -13.67
C ILE A 335 17.52 -0.99 -12.87
N ASN A 336 18.76 -1.43 -13.05
CA ASN A 336 19.96 -0.89 -12.40
C ASN A 336 20.63 0.21 -13.27
N HIS A 337 20.34 0.21 -14.57
CA HIS A 337 20.75 1.24 -15.52
C HIS A 337 19.55 1.61 -16.40
N PRO A 338 19.36 2.89 -16.81
CA PRO A 338 18.19 3.29 -17.59
C PRO A 338 17.93 2.42 -18.82
N TYR A 339 18.99 1.98 -19.51
CA TYR A 339 18.88 1.13 -20.70
C TYR A 339 18.55 -0.34 -20.44
N ASP A 340 18.50 -0.79 -19.18
CA ASP A 340 18.03 -2.15 -18.87
C ASP A 340 16.58 -2.35 -19.32
N ILE A 341 15.79 -1.27 -19.34
CA ILE A 341 14.40 -1.30 -19.82
C ILE A 341 14.31 -1.74 -21.28
N VAL A 342 15.28 -1.40 -22.12
CA VAL A 342 15.30 -1.78 -23.54
C VAL A 342 15.34 -3.31 -23.66
N ALA A 343 16.28 -3.95 -22.97
CA ALA A 343 16.41 -5.41 -22.98
C ALA A 343 15.16 -6.09 -22.37
N ILE A 344 14.56 -5.49 -21.36
CA ILE A 344 13.33 -6.00 -20.74
C ILE A 344 12.20 -5.99 -21.77
N VAL A 345 11.97 -4.86 -22.43
CA VAL A 345 10.87 -4.69 -23.39
C VAL A 345 11.07 -5.54 -24.64
N GLU A 346 12.31 -5.66 -25.15
CA GLU A 346 12.60 -6.51 -26.32
C GLU A 346 12.28 -8.00 -26.11
N THR A 347 12.25 -8.46 -24.85
CA THR A 347 11.90 -9.85 -24.51
C THR A 347 10.43 -10.06 -24.16
N LEU A 348 9.64 -9.00 -24.04
CA LEU A 348 8.20 -9.12 -23.70
C LEU A 348 7.40 -9.63 -24.89
N GLU A 349 6.44 -10.47 -24.62
CA GLU A 349 5.42 -10.87 -25.59
C GLU A 349 4.17 -9.98 -25.38
N HIS A 350 3.55 -9.60 -26.49
CA HIS A 350 2.30 -8.83 -26.48
C HIS A 350 1.11 -9.74 -26.16
N GLN A 351 0.21 -9.27 -25.31
CA GLN A 351 -1.05 -9.97 -24.96
C GLN A 351 -0.85 -11.41 -24.42
N VAL A 352 0.14 -11.61 -23.56
CA VAL A 352 0.29 -12.88 -22.84
C VAL A 352 -1.00 -13.16 -22.05
N ASN A 353 -1.48 -14.40 -22.13
CA ASN A 353 -2.56 -14.84 -21.26
C ASN A 353 -2.07 -14.92 -19.80
N ARG A 354 -2.20 -13.83 -19.07
CA ARG A 354 -1.68 -13.66 -17.71
C ARG A 354 -2.37 -14.59 -16.70
N GLU A 355 -3.64 -14.91 -16.94
CA GLU A 355 -4.41 -15.78 -16.03
C GLU A 355 -3.83 -17.21 -15.97
N SER A 356 -3.15 -17.64 -17.02
CA SER A 356 -2.48 -18.94 -17.06
C SER A 356 -1.16 -18.98 -16.28
N LEU A 357 -0.58 -17.83 -15.91
CA LEU A 357 0.70 -17.78 -15.22
C LEU A 357 0.52 -18.12 -13.73
N PRO A 358 1.18 -19.17 -13.20
CA PRO A 358 1.08 -19.49 -11.78
C PRO A 358 1.79 -18.42 -10.93
N LEU A 359 1.14 -18.03 -9.83
CA LEU A 359 1.79 -17.17 -8.82
C LEU A 359 2.62 -18.03 -7.86
N PRO A 360 3.83 -17.59 -7.48
CA PRO A 360 4.65 -18.27 -6.49
C PRO A 360 3.94 -18.38 -5.13
N THR A 361 4.03 -19.54 -4.49
CA THR A 361 3.56 -19.71 -3.10
C THR A 361 4.52 -19.13 -2.08
N LYS A 362 5.80 -18.98 -2.47
CA LYS A 362 6.82 -18.32 -1.66
C LYS A 362 6.36 -16.92 -1.28
N TYR A 363 6.50 -16.57 -0.03
CA TYR A 363 6.11 -15.27 0.54
C TYR A 363 4.60 -14.93 0.44
N ASN A 364 3.73 -15.92 0.32
CA ASN A 364 2.27 -15.74 0.15
C ASN A 364 1.86 -14.92 -1.09
N LEU A 365 2.69 -14.89 -2.12
CA LEU A 365 2.43 -14.11 -3.34
C LEU A 365 1.21 -14.62 -4.12
N ASN A 366 0.82 -15.88 -3.91
CA ASN A 366 -0.41 -16.47 -4.47
C ASN A 366 -1.69 -16.12 -3.67
N ARG A 367 -1.55 -15.47 -2.49
CA ARG A 367 -2.69 -15.11 -1.63
C ARG A 367 -3.24 -13.73 -1.98
N THR A 368 -3.63 -13.55 -3.22
CA THR A 368 -4.11 -12.25 -3.72
C THR A 368 -5.41 -11.81 -3.08
N GLU A 369 -6.27 -12.74 -2.65
CA GLU A 369 -7.56 -12.47 -2.01
C GLU A 369 -7.49 -12.27 -0.49
N ALA A 370 -6.28 -12.11 0.06
CA ALA A 370 -6.04 -11.92 1.49
C ALA A 370 -6.89 -10.81 2.13
N VAL A 371 -7.24 -9.78 1.38
CA VAL A 371 -8.08 -8.67 1.86
C VAL A 371 -9.44 -9.13 2.39
N TYR A 372 -10.04 -10.16 1.77
CA TYR A 372 -11.34 -10.70 2.21
C TYR A 372 -11.20 -11.50 3.50
N GLU A 373 -10.14 -12.32 3.63
CA GLU A 373 -9.87 -13.06 4.86
C GLU A 373 -9.60 -12.09 6.04
N ILE A 374 -8.85 -11.02 5.80
CA ILE A 374 -8.63 -9.96 6.80
C ILE A 374 -9.96 -9.29 7.18
N ALA A 375 -10.81 -9.00 6.21
CA ALA A 375 -12.12 -8.39 6.44
C ALA A 375 -13.06 -9.31 7.25
N GLU A 376 -13.06 -10.62 6.98
CA GLU A 376 -13.81 -11.61 7.77
C GLU A 376 -13.33 -11.68 9.23
N ILE A 377 -12.02 -11.61 9.47
CA ILE A 377 -11.46 -11.54 10.82
C ILE A 377 -11.92 -10.25 11.53
N ILE A 378 -11.89 -9.10 10.84
CA ILE A 378 -12.41 -7.83 11.39
C ILE A 378 -13.86 -7.99 11.83
N LEU A 379 -14.74 -8.54 10.99
CA LEU A 379 -16.15 -8.78 11.33
C LEU A 379 -16.31 -9.75 12.49
N SER A 380 -15.55 -10.84 12.52
CA SER A 380 -15.56 -11.81 13.62
C SER A 380 -15.15 -11.19 14.96
N MET A 381 -14.12 -10.35 14.97
CA MET A 381 -13.67 -9.64 16.18
C MET A 381 -14.74 -8.65 16.67
N CYS A 382 -15.40 -7.93 15.76
CA CYS A 382 -16.51 -7.04 16.11
C CYS A 382 -17.68 -7.80 16.76
N GLN A 383 -18.04 -8.99 16.22
CA GLN A 383 -19.12 -9.81 16.75
C GLN A 383 -18.81 -10.35 18.16
N LYS A 384 -17.56 -10.84 18.39
CA LYS A 384 -17.13 -11.30 19.73
C LYS A 384 -17.21 -10.18 20.77
N ASN A 385 -16.74 -8.99 20.42
CA ASN A 385 -16.78 -7.84 21.31
C ASN A 385 -18.24 -7.45 21.66
N THR A 386 -19.15 -7.58 20.70
CA THR A 386 -20.59 -7.34 20.90
C THR A 386 -21.23 -8.39 21.80
N GLN A 387 -20.92 -9.68 21.61
CA GLN A 387 -21.46 -10.78 22.45
C GLN A 387 -20.97 -10.71 23.89
N THR A 388 -19.67 -10.43 24.08
CA THR A 388 -19.07 -10.26 25.42
C THR A 388 -19.78 -9.13 26.18
N LYS A 389 -20.12 -8.05 25.48
CA LYS A 389 -20.87 -6.94 26.06
C LYS A 389 -22.27 -7.34 26.53
N MET A 390 -23.05 -8.06 25.69
CA MET A 390 -24.39 -8.52 26.04
C MET A 390 -24.40 -9.40 27.28
N LEU A 391 -23.34 -10.23 27.45
CA LEU A 391 -23.18 -11.07 28.64
C LEU A 391 -22.79 -10.31 29.92
N MET A 392 -22.18 -9.12 29.79
CA MET A 392 -21.83 -8.27 30.94
C MET A 392 -22.95 -7.33 31.36
N GLU A 393 -23.93 -7.06 30.50
CA GLU A 393 -25.09 -6.21 30.75
C GLU A 393 -26.33 -7.03 31.21
N ALA A 394 -26.30 -8.34 31.12
CA ALA A 394 -27.31 -9.29 31.60
C ALA A 394 -26.97 -9.80 33.01
#